data_814ac5020e0ccd4ed2d7744ba7aa485f
#
_entry.id   814ac5020e0ccd4ed2d7744ba7aa485f
#
_cell.length_a   1.000
_cell.length_b   1.000
_cell.length_c   1.000
_cell.angle_alpha   90.00
_cell.angle_beta   90.00
_cell.angle_gamma   90.00
#
_symmetry.space_group_name_H-M   'P 1'
#
loop_
_entity.id
_entity.type
_entity.pdbx_description
1 polymer ?
#
loop_
_entity_poly.entity_id
_entity_poly.type
_entity_poly.pdbx_seq_one_letter_code
_entity_poly.pdbx_strand_id
1 'polypeptide(L)'
;NLNIKSDEVLTYTSDNELVVTVSQEGIIMGKNVGEANVTVSNAEQELTLHVVVSLFEEPSVQFGASTDYIESIYGEPRYNFGDSIMIYGSGEIWYSYAVWEMDFFFKDNHYFESDLYIREDLKKRINSFLDEKYYYSDSVIDTITNDDGNDEIVTIYLYLNKPNAEDASFVVGKQYNAGPYDDICLIYAPYVD
;
A
#
# COMPACT_ATOMS: atom_id res chain seq x y z
N ASN A 1 5.84 -12.61 -15.04
CA ASN A 1 6.52 -13.53 -15.95
C ASN A 1 7.89 -12.95 -16.31
N LEU A 2 8.94 -13.74 -16.04
CA LEU A 2 10.32 -13.41 -16.42
C LEU A 2 10.50 -13.73 -17.91
N ASN A 3 10.49 -12.71 -18.76
CA ASN A 3 10.73 -12.87 -20.19
C ASN A 3 12.25 -12.97 -20.50
N ILE A 4 12.91 -14.02 -19.98
CA ILE A 4 14.33 -14.27 -20.25
C ILE A 4 14.43 -15.11 -21.50
N LYS A 5 15.22 -14.64 -22.48
CA LYS A 5 15.52 -15.38 -23.70
C LYS A 5 16.87 -16.07 -23.54
N SER A 6 16.92 -17.37 -23.77
CA SER A 6 18.11 -18.18 -23.80
C SER A 6 17.95 -19.30 -24.81
N ASP A 7 19.03 -19.64 -25.49
CA ASP A 7 19.09 -20.84 -26.38
C ASP A 7 19.32 -22.12 -25.55
N GLU A 8 19.62 -21.98 -24.24
CA GLU A 8 19.87 -23.08 -23.32
C GLU A 8 18.67 -23.25 -22.36
N VAL A 9 18.57 -24.44 -21.77
CA VAL A 9 17.57 -24.73 -20.74
C VAL A 9 17.86 -23.91 -19.50
N LEU A 10 16.88 -23.10 -19.08
CA LEU A 10 16.94 -22.32 -17.84
C LEU A 10 16.33 -23.10 -16.68
N THR A 11 16.99 -22.99 -15.52
CA THR A 11 16.50 -23.49 -14.25
C THR A 11 16.08 -22.30 -13.37
N TYR A 12 14.94 -22.42 -12.74
CA TYR A 12 14.37 -21.40 -11.86
C TYR A 12 14.22 -21.96 -10.46
N THR A 13 14.71 -21.23 -9.45
CA THR A 13 14.61 -21.63 -8.04
C THR A 13 14.28 -20.44 -7.17
N SER A 14 13.62 -20.68 -6.04
CA SER A 14 13.41 -19.70 -4.97
C SER A 14 14.14 -20.17 -3.72
N ASP A 15 14.80 -19.27 -3.00
CA ASP A 15 15.43 -19.57 -1.71
C ASP A 15 14.42 -19.64 -0.57
N ASN A 16 13.19 -19.14 -0.80
CA ASN A 16 12.09 -19.19 0.17
C ASN A 16 10.73 -19.45 -0.50
N GLU A 17 10.41 -20.70 -0.76
CA GLU A 17 9.15 -21.12 -1.39
C GLU A 17 7.90 -20.89 -0.52
N LEU A 18 8.05 -20.57 0.77
CA LEU A 18 6.94 -20.14 1.60
C LEU A 18 6.49 -18.72 1.26
N VAL A 19 7.38 -17.87 0.76
CA VAL A 19 7.11 -16.48 0.38
C VAL A 19 6.87 -16.37 -1.12
N VAL A 20 7.74 -16.94 -1.94
CA VAL A 20 7.69 -16.85 -3.40
C VAL A 20 7.94 -18.21 -4.03
N THR A 21 7.13 -18.60 -4.98
CA THR A 21 7.42 -19.73 -5.87
C THR A 21 7.68 -19.23 -7.29
N VAL A 22 8.48 -20.00 -8.03
CA VAL A 22 8.71 -19.77 -9.47
C VAL A 22 8.51 -21.09 -10.23
N SER A 23 7.80 -21.02 -11.37
CA SER A 23 7.61 -22.18 -12.24
C SER A 23 8.79 -22.34 -13.19
N GLN A 24 8.88 -23.50 -13.88
CA GLN A 24 9.90 -23.73 -14.91
C GLN A 24 9.71 -22.89 -16.18
N GLU A 25 8.53 -22.25 -16.32
CA GLU A 25 8.23 -21.25 -17.36
C GLU A 25 8.58 -19.82 -16.92
N GLY A 26 9.21 -19.63 -15.74
CA GLY A 26 9.58 -18.32 -15.22
C GLY A 26 8.42 -17.49 -14.69
N ILE A 27 7.32 -18.12 -14.25
CA ILE A 27 6.19 -17.43 -13.63
C ILE A 27 6.44 -17.35 -12.12
N ILE A 28 6.61 -16.14 -11.61
CA ILE A 28 6.76 -15.86 -10.18
C ILE A 28 5.37 -15.68 -9.55
N MET A 29 5.16 -16.29 -8.39
CA MET A 29 3.94 -16.18 -7.61
C MET A 29 4.28 -15.92 -6.13
N GLY A 30 3.83 -14.78 -5.60
CA GLY A 30 3.85 -14.49 -4.17
C GLY A 30 2.82 -15.35 -3.42
N LYS A 31 3.23 -15.93 -2.29
CA LYS A 31 2.38 -16.76 -1.42
C LYS A 31 2.11 -16.14 -0.07
N ASN A 32 3.13 -15.59 0.55
CA ASN A 32 3.03 -14.90 1.83
C ASN A 32 3.86 -13.63 1.81
N VAL A 33 3.52 -12.68 2.65
CA VAL A 33 4.30 -11.47 2.88
C VAL A 33 5.71 -11.85 3.34
N GLY A 34 6.72 -11.18 2.79
CA GLY A 34 8.11 -11.41 3.08
C GLY A 34 8.99 -11.20 1.86
N GLU A 35 10.23 -11.66 1.95
CA GLU A 35 11.24 -11.51 0.91
C GLU A 35 11.80 -12.87 0.51
N ALA A 36 12.15 -12.99 -0.76
CA ALA A 36 12.82 -14.16 -1.31
C ALA A 36 13.68 -13.78 -2.50
N ASN A 37 14.75 -14.55 -2.76
CA ASN A 37 15.51 -14.43 -3.97
C ASN A 37 15.09 -15.51 -4.96
N VAL A 38 14.77 -15.10 -6.17
CA VAL A 38 14.55 -16.00 -7.31
C VAL A 38 15.79 -16.03 -8.16
N THR A 39 16.37 -17.20 -8.29
CA THR A 39 17.55 -17.44 -9.11
C THR A 39 17.17 -18.09 -10.43
N VAL A 40 17.70 -17.55 -11.52
CA VAL A 40 17.59 -18.08 -12.87
C VAL A 40 18.98 -18.44 -13.34
N SER A 41 19.21 -19.68 -13.72
CA SER A 41 20.54 -20.15 -14.12
C SER A 41 20.51 -21.07 -15.34
N ASN A 42 21.62 -21.11 -16.06
CA ASN A 42 22.00 -22.12 -17.04
C ASN A 42 23.39 -22.70 -16.69
N ALA A 43 24.01 -23.42 -17.60
CA ALA A 43 25.31 -24.02 -17.36
C ALA A 43 26.48 -23.03 -17.15
N GLU A 44 26.33 -21.79 -17.62
CA GLU A 44 27.41 -20.79 -17.65
C GLU A 44 27.13 -19.54 -16.82
N GLN A 45 25.84 -19.21 -16.57
CA GLN A 45 25.41 -17.92 -15.99
C GLN A 45 24.32 -18.10 -14.95
N GLU A 46 24.30 -17.17 -13.99
CA GLU A 46 23.29 -17.08 -12.95
C GLU A 46 22.85 -15.62 -12.79
N LEU A 47 21.55 -15.42 -12.64
CA LEU A 47 20.91 -14.13 -12.32
C LEU A 47 20.03 -14.31 -11.10
N THR A 48 20.21 -13.48 -10.08
CA THR A 48 19.36 -13.43 -8.89
C THR A 48 18.50 -12.19 -8.91
N LEU A 49 17.20 -12.39 -8.64
CA LEU A 49 16.19 -11.36 -8.51
C LEU A 49 15.71 -11.33 -7.07
N HIS A 50 15.84 -10.19 -6.40
CA HIS A 50 15.23 -9.98 -5.11
C HIS A 50 13.73 -9.67 -5.29
N VAL A 51 12.87 -10.44 -4.63
CA VAL A 51 11.40 -10.33 -4.72
C VAL A 51 10.83 -10.05 -3.35
N VAL A 52 10.11 -8.95 -3.23
CA VAL A 52 9.37 -8.58 -2.03
C VAL A 52 7.88 -8.82 -2.27
N VAL A 53 7.24 -9.54 -1.36
CA VAL A 53 5.79 -9.72 -1.33
C VAL A 53 5.24 -8.90 -0.19
N SER A 54 4.57 -7.81 -0.50
CA SER A 54 3.91 -6.94 0.47
C SER A 54 2.42 -7.30 0.61
N LEU A 55 1.82 -6.94 1.73
CA LEU A 55 0.39 -7.12 1.96
C LEU A 55 -0.44 -6.26 1.00
N PHE A 56 0.02 -5.03 0.79
CA PHE A 56 -0.52 -4.05 -0.15
C PHE A 56 0.62 -3.08 -0.57
N GLU A 57 0.38 -2.32 -1.61
CA GLU A 57 1.26 -1.22 -2.00
C GLU A 57 0.89 0.03 -1.19
N GLU A 58 1.86 0.58 -0.46
CA GLU A 58 1.65 1.83 0.26
C GLU A 58 1.58 3.00 -0.73
N PRO A 59 0.81 4.05 -0.41
CA PRO A 59 0.72 5.20 -1.28
C PRO A 59 2.04 5.96 -1.34
N SER A 60 2.22 6.74 -2.40
CA SER A 60 3.32 7.69 -2.50
C SER A 60 3.28 8.66 -1.31
N VAL A 61 4.42 8.90 -0.70
CA VAL A 61 4.60 9.92 0.35
C VAL A 61 5.27 11.19 -0.18
N GLN A 62 5.19 11.42 -1.50
CA GLN A 62 5.65 12.67 -2.14
C GLN A 62 4.61 13.78 -1.97
N PHE A 63 4.36 14.15 -0.70
CA PHE A 63 3.44 15.24 -0.39
C PHE A 63 3.86 16.54 -1.07
N GLY A 64 2.89 17.28 -1.57
CA GLY A 64 3.11 18.45 -2.43
C GLY A 64 3.20 18.13 -3.93
N ALA A 65 3.22 16.86 -4.33
CA ALA A 65 3.19 16.47 -5.73
C ALA A 65 1.85 16.85 -6.41
N SER A 66 1.89 17.01 -7.74
CA SER A 66 0.69 17.33 -8.53
C SER A 66 -0.17 16.10 -8.82
N THR A 67 -1.40 16.33 -9.28
CA THR A 67 -2.28 15.29 -9.82
C THR A 67 -1.60 14.49 -10.94
N ASP A 68 -0.91 15.16 -11.88
CA ASP A 68 -0.20 14.50 -12.99
C ASP A 68 0.90 13.55 -12.49
N TYR A 69 1.55 13.89 -11.38
CA TYR A 69 2.56 13.02 -10.77
C TYR A 69 1.92 11.75 -10.22
N ILE A 70 0.82 11.86 -9.48
CA ILE A 70 0.08 10.70 -8.94
C ILE A 70 -0.45 9.83 -10.08
N GLU A 71 -1.04 10.42 -11.12
CA GLU A 71 -1.50 9.68 -12.30
C GLU A 71 -0.35 8.98 -13.05
N SER A 72 0.84 9.57 -13.07
CA SER A 72 2.02 8.94 -13.69
C SER A 72 2.47 7.66 -12.98
N ILE A 73 2.18 7.53 -11.67
CA ILE A 73 2.51 6.35 -10.86
C ILE A 73 1.40 5.30 -10.92
N TYR A 74 0.14 5.70 -10.71
CA TYR A 74 -0.99 4.80 -10.50
C TYR A 74 -1.85 4.59 -11.74
N GLY A 75 -1.58 5.35 -12.82
CA GLY A 75 -2.40 5.35 -14.02
C GLY A 75 -3.65 6.20 -13.88
N GLU A 76 -4.61 6.01 -14.80
CA GLU A 76 -5.88 6.75 -14.81
C GLU A 76 -6.74 6.36 -13.60
N PRO A 77 -7.19 7.33 -12.77
CA PRO A 77 -8.06 7.05 -11.63
C PRO A 77 -9.47 6.64 -12.10
N ARG A 78 -10.16 5.84 -11.30
CA ARG A 78 -11.56 5.49 -11.56
C ARG A 78 -12.48 6.72 -11.53
N TYR A 79 -12.25 7.59 -10.55
CA TYR A 79 -12.92 8.88 -10.44
C TYR A 79 -11.90 9.98 -10.24
N ASN A 80 -12.07 11.07 -10.97
CA ASN A 80 -11.22 12.25 -10.91
C ASN A 80 -12.11 13.50 -10.71
N PHE A 81 -11.95 14.15 -9.57
CA PHE A 81 -12.67 15.37 -9.19
C PHE A 81 -11.75 16.61 -9.33
N GLY A 82 -10.95 16.64 -10.39
CA GLY A 82 -10.03 17.72 -10.68
C GLY A 82 -8.92 17.84 -9.63
N ASP A 83 -8.71 19.07 -9.12
CA ASP A 83 -7.63 19.39 -8.18
C ASP A 83 -7.96 19.01 -6.72
N SER A 84 -8.99 18.20 -6.48
CA SER A 84 -9.46 17.89 -5.13
C SER A 84 -9.22 16.45 -4.72
N ILE A 85 -9.69 15.49 -5.51
CA ILE A 85 -9.63 14.06 -5.15
C ILE A 85 -9.43 13.21 -6.41
N MET A 86 -8.55 12.21 -6.31
CA MET A 86 -8.44 11.08 -7.22
C MET A 86 -8.74 9.78 -6.49
N ILE A 87 -9.63 8.96 -7.03
CA ILE A 87 -10.07 7.69 -6.45
C ILE A 87 -9.67 6.52 -7.33
N TYR A 88 -8.95 5.56 -6.77
CA TYR A 88 -8.53 4.31 -7.42
C TYR A 88 -9.26 3.14 -6.76
N GLY A 89 -9.88 2.28 -7.57
CA GLY A 89 -10.78 1.24 -7.07
C GLY A 89 -12.20 1.78 -6.89
N SER A 90 -12.90 1.35 -5.85
CA SER A 90 -14.26 1.70 -5.43
C SER A 90 -15.35 0.74 -5.91
N GLY A 91 -16.32 0.48 -5.03
CA GLY A 91 -17.44 -0.42 -5.29
C GLY A 91 -17.01 -1.85 -5.61
N GLU A 92 -17.45 -2.41 -6.73
CA GLU A 92 -17.12 -3.78 -7.15
C GLU A 92 -15.74 -3.91 -7.82
N ILE A 93 -15.07 -2.78 -8.14
CA ILE A 93 -13.75 -2.76 -8.78
C ILE A 93 -12.72 -2.34 -7.74
N TRP A 94 -12.10 -3.32 -7.14
CA TRP A 94 -11.07 -3.14 -6.13
C TRP A 94 -9.75 -2.68 -6.74
N TYR A 95 -9.04 -1.79 -6.04
CA TYR A 95 -7.69 -1.39 -6.43
C TYR A 95 -6.73 -2.58 -6.41
N SER A 96 -6.78 -3.39 -5.34
CA SER A 96 -5.97 -4.60 -5.20
C SER A 96 -6.69 -5.65 -4.33
N TYR A 97 -6.07 -6.82 -4.11
CA TYR A 97 -6.64 -7.85 -3.24
C TYR A 97 -6.91 -7.37 -1.80
N ALA A 98 -6.05 -6.54 -1.26
CA ALA A 98 -6.15 -6.05 0.12
C ALA A 98 -6.87 -4.70 0.22
N VAL A 99 -6.70 -3.85 -0.78
CA VAL A 99 -7.20 -2.47 -0.81
C VAL A 99 -8.32 -2.38 -1.82
N TRP A 100 -9.53 -2.08 -1.37
CA TRP A 100 -10.65 -1.94 -2.29
C TRP A 100 -10.75 -0.52 -2.86
N GLU A 101 -10.33 0.49 -2.09
CA GLU A 101 -10.30 1.89 -2.54
C GLU A 101 -9.05 2.58 -2.01
N MET A 102 -8.48 3.45 -2.82
CA MET A 102 -7.35 4.31 -2.46
C MET A 102 -7.62 5.70 -3.01
N ASP A 103 -7.67 6.66 -2.09
CA ASP A 103 -7.97 8.04 -2.38
C ASP A 103 -6.74 8.92 -2.19
N PHE A 104 -6.56 9.88 -3.11
CA PHE A 104 -5.54 10.92 -2.99
C PHE A 104 -6.24 12.28 -2.93
N PHE A 105 -5.94 13.06 -1.89
CA PHE A 105 -6.51 14.38 -1.65
C PHE A 105 -5.53 15.48 -1.99
N PHE A 106 -6.04 16.51 -2.68
CA PHE A 106 -5.26 17.65 -3.17
C PHE A 106 -5.86 18.96 -2.70
N LYS A 107 -4.98 19.93 -2.47
CA LYS A 107 -5.33 21.33 -2.27
C LYS A 107 -4.46 22.19 -3.16
N ASP A 108 -5.07 22.99 -4.02
CA ASP A 108 -4.36 23.84 -5.01
C ASP A 108 -3.39 23.02 -5.88
N ASN A 109 -3.82 21.81 -6.32
CA ASN A 109 -3.03 20.82 -7.05
C ASN A 109 -1.78 20.31 -6.29
N HIS A 110 -1.82 20.32 -4.95
CA HIS A 110 -0.75 19.77 -4.12
C HIS A 110 -1.33 18.62 -3.27
N TYR A 111 -0.79 17.41 -3.48
CA TYR A 111 -1.12 16.22 -2.72
C TYR A 111 -0.78 16.39 -1.23
N PHE A 112 -1.72 16.17 -0.34
CA PHE A 112 -1.51 16.33 1.11
C PHE A 112 -1.95 15.13 1.94
N GLU A 113 -2.81 14.23 1.43
CA GLU A 113 -3.32 13.09 2.19
C GLU A 113 -3.73 11.97 1.23
N SER A 114 -3.59 10.73 1.69
CA SER A 114 -4.20 9.58 1.02
C SER A 114 -4.80 8.62 2.03
N ASP A 115 -5.95 8.08 1.66
CA ASP A 115 -6.70 7.10 2.42
C ASP A 115 -6.72 5.77 1.69
N LEU A 116 -6.36 4.71 2.41
CA LEU A 116 -6.44 3.33 1.92
C LEU A 116 -7.50 2.57 2.71
N TYR A 117 -8.54 2.16 2.04
CA TYR A 117 -9.60 1.32 2.62
C TYR A 117 -9.26 -0.15 2.42
N ILE A 118 -8.97 -0.82 3.52
CA ILE A 118 -8.43 -2.17 3.57
C ILE A 118 -9.45 -3.09 4.24
N ARG A 119 -9.62 -4.28 3.69
CA ARG A 119 -10.51 -5.32 4.20
C ARG A 119 -10.33 -5.57 5.71
N GLU A 120 -11.45 -5.63 6.45
CA GLU A 120 -11.46 -5.89 7.89
C GLU A 120 -10.81 -7.24 8.26
N ASP A 121 -10.98 -8.28 7.45
CA ASP A 121 -10.41 -9.61 7.72
C ASP A 121 -8.87 -9.64 7.75
N LEU A 122 -8.22 -8.56 7.26
CA LEU A 122 -6.77 -8.37 7.32
C LEU A 122 -6.29 -7.62 8.58
N LYS A 123 -7.18 -7.26 9.51
CA LYS A 123 -6.89 -6.47 10.72
C LYS A 123 -5.63 -6.90 11.48
N LYS A 124 -5.44 -8.21 11.69
CA LYS A 124 -4.26 -8.72 12.39
C LYS A 124 -2.97 -8.47 11.61
N ARG A 125 -3.01 -8.63 10.29
CA ARG A 125 -1.86 -8.41 9.41
C ARG A 125 -1.51 -6.93 9.32
N ILE A 126 -2.51 -6.06 9.25
CA ILE A 126 -2.32 -4.60 9.27
C ILE A 126 -1.67 -4.15 10.58
N ASN A 127 -2.14 -4.66 11.72
CA ASN A 127 -1.52 -4.33 13.00
C ASN A 127 -0.05 -4.78 13.05
N SER A 128 0.26 -6.02 12.66
CA SER A 128 1.66 -6.48 12.59
C SER A 128 2.50 -5.62 11.65
N PHE A 129 1.98 -5.28 10.47
CA PHE A 129 2.65 -4.41 9.51
C PHE A 129 2.98 -3.03 10.10
N LEU A 130 2.01 -2.41 10.79
CA LEU A 130 2.23 -1.11 11.43
C LEU A 130 3.25 -1.19 12.56
N ASP A 131 3.14 -2.20 13.42
CA ASP A 131 4.04 -2.39 14.57
C ASP A 131 5.48 -2.74 14.14
N GLU A 132 5.66 -3.37 12.98
CA GLU A 132 6.98 -3.72 12.43
C GLU A 132 7.64 -2.55 11.69
N LYS A 133 6.85 -1.69 11.05
CA LYS A 133 7.37 -0.66 10.13
C LYS A 133 7.35 0.75 10.72
N TYR A 134 6.41 1.04 11.60
CA TYR A 134 6.14 2.36 12.12
C TYR A 134 6.20 2.40 13.66
N TYR A 135 6.23 3.59 14.21
CA TYR A 135 6.34 3.81 15.65
C TYR A 135 5.03 4.40 16.16
N TYR A 136 4.31 3.63 16.98
CA TYR A 136 3.10 4.14 17.63
C TYR A 136 3.42 5.39 18.45
N SER A 137 2.66 6.45 18.25
CA SER A 137 2.84 7.74 18.93
C SER A 137 1.71 8.01 19.91
N ASP A 138 0.48 8.12 19.40
CA ASP A 138 -0.69 8.54 20.19
C ASP A 138 -1.99 8.07 19.48
N SER A 139 -3.11 8.49 20.05
CA SER A 139 -4.40 8.39 19.40
C SER A 139 -5.18 9.69 19.57
N VAL A 140 -5.92 10.07 18.54
CA VAL A 140 -6.80 11.23 18.56
C VAL A 140 -8.24 10.78 18.41
N ILE A 141 -9.13 11.55 19.00
CA ILE A 141 -10.59 11.39 18.83
C ILE A 141 -11.02 12.46 17.85
N ASP A 142 -11.70 12.05 16.79
CA ASP A 142 -12.23 12.95 15.78
C ASP A 142 -13.72 12.67 15.54
N THR A 143 -14.37 13.60 14.87
CA THR A 143 -15.76 13.48 14.48
C THR A 143 -15.84 13.50 12.96
N ILE A 144 -16.28 12.40 12.37
CA ILE A 144 -16.51 12.27 10.94
C ILE A 144 -18.01 12.27 10.64
N THR A 145 -18.38 12.78 9.49
CA THR A 145 -19.78 12.68 9.01
C THR A 145 -19.86 11.49 8.06
N ASN A 146 -20.68 10.49 8.42
CA ASN A 146 -20.87 9.29 7.60
C ASN A 146 -21.75 9.57 6.35
N ASP A 147 -21.89 8.57 5.49
CA ASP A 147 -22.65 8.66 4.23
C ASP A 147 -24.14 9.00 4.43
N ASP A 148 -24.71 8.70 5.59
CA ASP A 148 -26.09 9.05 5.98
C ASP A 148 -26.20 10.48 6.50
N GLY A 149 -25.10 11.21 6.60
CA GLY A 149 -25.03 12.59 7.12
C GLY A 149 -25.07 12.69 8.64
N ASN A 150 -24.78 11.60 9.36
CA ASN A 150 -24.69 11.60 10.82
C ASN A 150 -23.25 11.75 11.27
N ASP A 151 -23.05 12.49 12.34
CA ASP A 151 -21.73 12.62 12.97
C ASP A 151 -21.43 11.40 13.83
N GLU A 152 -20.25 10.81 13.60
CA GLU A 152 -19.71 9.69 14.35
C GLU A 152 -18.39 10.05 14.99
N ILE A 153 -18.21 9.61 16.25
CA ILE A 153 -16.95 9.78 16.96
C ILE A 153 -16.06 8.58 16.64
N VAL A 154 -14.89 8.86 16.07
CA VAL A 154 -13.89 7.86 15.69
C VAL A 154 -12.61 8.02 16.48
N THR A 155 -11.86 6.95 16.63
CA THR A 155 -10.50 6.98 17.19
C THR A 155 -9.51 6.68 16.09
N ILE A 156 -8.57 7.57 15.87
CA ILE A 156 -7.47 7.40 14.91
C ILE A 156 -6.18 7.14 15.71
N TYR A 157 -5.56 5.98 15.48
CA TYR A 157 -4.28 5.60 16.09
C TYR A 157 -3.14 6.10 15.21
N LEU A 158 -2.22 6.88 15.77
CA LEU A 158 -1.17 7.57 15.04
C LEU A 158 0.17 6.85 15.15
N TYR A 159 0.82 6.64 14.00
CA TYR A 159 2.12 5.99 13.86
C TYR A 159 3.07 6.91 13.09
N LEU A 160 4.26 7.14 13.60
CA LEU A 160 5.28 7.95 12.95
C LEU A 160 6.19 7.09 12.07
N ASN A 161 6.69 7.64 10.99
CA ASN A 161 7.68 6.96 10.14
C ASN A 161 9.11 6.97 10.73
N LYS A 162 9.31 7.62 11.86
CA LYS A 162 10.56 7.67 12.64
C LYS A 162 10.26 7.55 14.13
N PRO A 163 11.23 7.09 14.95
CA PRO A 163 11.02 6.89 16.39
C PRO A 163 10.80 8.19 17.17
N ASN A 164 11.28 9.32 16.65
CA ASN A 164 11.13 10.63 17.27
C ASN A 164 10.28 11.53 16.38
N ALA A 165 9.38 12.31 16.96
CA ALA A 165 8.52 13.24 16.24
C ALA A 165 9.33 14.29 15.45
N GLU A 166 10.41 14.81 16.03
CA GLU A 166 11.31 15.80 15.40
C GLU A 166 11.95 15.30 14.09
N ASP A 167 12.10 13.97 13.93
CA ASP A 167 12.67 13.35 12.74
C ASP A 167 11.59 12.85 11.75
N ALA A 168 10.33 12.84 12.18
CA ALA A 168 9.23 12.31 11.36
C ALA A 168 8.91 13.25 10.21
N SER A 169 8.71 12.69 9.02
CA SER A 169 8.28 13.42 7.83
C SER A 169 6.82 13.19 7.48
N PHE A 170 6.27 12.08 7.95
CA PHE A 170 4.85 11.78 7.78
C PHE A 170 4.32 10.90 8.92
N VAL A 171 3.00 10.88 9.04
CA VAL A 171 2.25 10.06 9.98
C VAL A 171 1.35 9.11 9.21
N VAL A 172 1.12 7.94 9.79
CA VAL A 172 0.10 6.99 9.34
C VAL A 172 -0.97 6.91 10.41
N GLY A 173 -2.16 7.40 10.11
CA GLY A 173 -3.35 7.21 10.92
C GLY A 173 -3.98 5.84 10.65
N LYS A 174 -4.50 5.18 11.67
CA LYS A 174 -5.30 3.96 11.52
C LYS A 174 -6.65 4.14 12.18
N GLN A 175 -7.70 4.02 11.41
CA GLN A 175 -9.08 4.02 11.85
C GLN A 175 -9.73 2.66 11.57
N TYR A 176 -10.57 2.18 12.50
CA TYR A 176 -11.42 1.01 12.30
C TYR A 176 -12.84 1.43 11.97
N ASN A 177 -13.60 0.52 11.39
CA ASN A 177 -14.99 0.70 10.97
C ASN A 177 -15.15 1.91 10.05
N ALA A 178 -14.23 2.04 9.09
CA ALA A 178 -14.26 3.10 8.11
C ALA A 178 -15.02 2.66 6.86
N GLY A 179 -15.70 3.62 6.23
CA GLY A 179 -16.43 3.36 4.99
C GLY A 179 -17.65 2.44 5.15
N PRO A 180 -18.29 2.07 4.04
CA PRO A 180 -19.55 1.32 4.03
C PRO A 180 -19.43 -0.17 4.39
N TYR A 181 -18.20 -0.69 4.51
CA TYR A 181 -17.93 -2.13 4.74
C TYR A 181 -17.23 -2.41 6.08
N ASP A 182 -17.27 -1.46 7.04
CA ASP A 182 -16.56 -1.56 8.32
C ASP A 182 -15.05 -1.79 8.18
N ASP A 183 -14.43 -1.22 7.15
CA ASP A 183 -13.05 -1.44 6.77
C ASP A 183 -12.05 -0.82 7.76
N ILE A 184 -10.77 -1.07 7.48
CA ILE A 184 -9.66 -0.38 8.12
C ILE A 184 -9.22 0.73 7.16
N CYS A 185 -9.26 1.98 7.59
CA CYS A 185 -8.66 3.07 6.83
C CYS A 185 -7.24 3.34 7.35
N LEU A 186 -6.26 3.35 6.44
CA LEU A 186 -4.92 3.88 6.70
C LEU A 186 -4.79 5.24 6.02
N ILE A 187 -4.57 6.25 6.83
CA ILE A 187 -4.47 7.66 6.44
C ILE A 187 -2.99 8.06 6.43
N TYR A 188 -2.45 8.42 5.27
CA TYR A 188 -1.07 8.90 5.15
C TYR A 188 -1.08 10.41 4.94
N ALA A 189 -0.45 11.13 5.84
CA ALA A 189 -0.38 12.60 5.79
C ALA A 189 1.01 13.11 6.20
N PRO A 190 1.43 14.32 5.75
CA PRO A 190 2.67 14.92 6.21
C PRO A 190 2.59 15.17 7.73
N TYR A 191 3.68 14.90 8.43
CA TYR A 191 3.78 15.26 9.84
C TYR A 191 4.03 16.77 9.96
N VAL A 192 3.18 17.44 10.68
CA VAL A 192 3.28 18.89 10.97
C VAL A 192 3.25 19.04 12.49
N ASP A 193 4.30 19.69 13.03
CA ASP A 193 4.39 20.01 14.49
C ASP A 193 3.30 20.99 14.95
#